data_b5bff0eae289d61ef8ace87219a2a9d5
#
_entry.id   b5bff0eae289d61ef8ace87219a2a9d5
#
_cell.length_a   1.000
_cell.length_b   1.000
_cell.length_c   1.000
_cell.angle_alpha   90.00
_cell.angle_beta   90.00
_cell.angle_gamma   90.00
#
_symmetry.space_group_name_H-M   'P 1'
#
loop_
_entity.id
_entity.type
_entity.pdbx_description
1 polymer ?
#
loop_
_entity_poly.entity_id
_entity_poly.type
_entity_poly.pdbx_seq_one_letter_code
_entity_poly.pdbx_strand_id
1 'polypeptide(L)'
;MIKTLINRWVGICVLLFFVMPSFAQEHPSEHPSEHPSEHPTKVTSTPITKDNLAEAVVQYVKSHRTRMGESRQNMKFIVEDPETGKNLELVLLKVHKDRLSAVGDDLYFACADFKANDNKVYDLDVFMNGKSAEELSFSKFLVHKEEGIKRYGWQEEKGVWKRVPLETEEAED
;
A
#
# COMPACT_ATOMS: atom_id res chain seq x y z
N MET A 1 -1.68 -30.32 -47.68
CA MET A 1 -1.92 -31.73 -47.23
C MET A 1 -0.91 -32.06 -46.15
N ILE A 2 -1.24 -31.89 -44.86
CA ILE A 2 -0.45 -32.46 -43.77
C ILE A 2 -1.45 -32.97 -42.73
N LYS A 3 -1.31 -34.25 -42.44
CA LYS A 3 -2.25 -35.10 -41.72
C LYS A 3 -2.14 -34.88 -40.20
N THR A 4 -3.29 -34.74 -39.60
CA THR A 4 -3.56 -34.78 -38.15
C THR A 4 -3.25 -36.17 -37.59
N LEU A 5 -2.44 -36.25 -36.52
CA LEU A 5 -2.26 -37.43 -35.70
C LEU A 5 -2.86 -37.19 -34.33
N ILE A 6 -4.02 -37.80 -34.09
CA ILE A 6 -4.70 -37.85 -32.79
C ILE A 6 -4.11 -39.02 -32.00
N ASN A 7 -3.46 -38.76 -30.90
CA ASN A 7 -3.01 -39.78 -29.95
C ASN A 7 -4.02 -39.87 -28.79
N ARG A 8 -4.82 -40.98 -28.84
CA ARG A 8 -5.72 -41.41 -27.76
C ARG A 8 -4.92 -42.24 -26.77
N TRP A 9 -4.72 -41.73 -25.55
CA TRP A 9 -4.25 -42.55 -24.43
C TRP A 9 -5.49 -42.97 -23.61
N VAL A 10 -5.76 -44.27 -23.61
CA VAL A 10 -6.71 -44.94 -22.76
C VAL A 10 -5.96 -45.35 -21.49
N GLY A 11 -6.24 -44.66 -20.38
CA GLY A 11 -5.71 -45.00 -19.07
C GLY A 11 -6.65 -45.97 -18.35
N ILE A 12 -6.16 -47.18 -18.07
CA ILE A 12 -6.83 -48.22 -17.29
C ILE A 12 -6.71 -47.83 -15.82
N CYS A 13 -7.85 -47.54 -15.14
CA CYS A 13 -7.94 -47.44 -13.69
C CYS A 13 -7.99 -48.85 -13.08
N VAL A 14 -6.92 -49.24 -12.40
CA VAL A 14 -6.91 -50.41 -11.51
C VAL A 14 -7.31 -49.99 -10.13
N LEU A 15 -8.52 -50.37 -9.68
CA LEU A 15 -9.01 -50.22 -8.32
C LEU A 15 -8.41 -51.33 -7.44
N LEU A 16 -7.44 -51.01 -6.61
CA LEU A 16 -6.95 -51.87 -5.53
C LEU A 16 -7.77 -51.58 -4.27
N PHE A 17 -8.68 -52.52 -3.92
CA PHE A 17 -9.34 -52.56 -2.64
C PHE A 17 -8.35 -53.06 -1.57
N PHE A 18 -7.99 -52.13 -0.67
CA PHE A 18 -7.22 -52.48 0.52
C PHE A 18 -8.20 -52.75 1.69
N VAL A 19 -8.35 -54.01 2.08
CA VAL A 19 -9.10 -54.42 3.26
C VAL A 19 -8.16 -54.26 4.48
N MET A 20 -8.46 -53.29 5.36
CA MET A 20 -7.75 -53.14 6.62
C MET A 20 -8.47 -53.92 7.72
N PRO A 21 -7.78 -54.71 8.54
CA PRO A 21 -8.37 -55.35 9.71
C PRO A 21 -8.56 -54.30 10.82
N SER A 22 -9.77 -54.27 11.41
CA SER A 22 -10.11 -53.46 12.57
C SER A 22 -9.45 -54.07 13.81
N PHE A 23 -8.44 -53.42 14.37
CA PHE A 23 -8.00 -53.66 15.73
C PHE A 23 -8.79 -52.73 16.66
N ALA A 24 -9.67 -53.30 17.47
CA ALA A 24 -10.26 -52.62 18.61
C ALA A 24 -9.18 -52.46 19.67
N GLN A 25 -8.73 -51.23 19.91
CA GLN A 25 -7.84 -50.89 21.02
C GLN A 25 -8.61 -50.07 22.01
N GLU A 26 -8.84 -50.71 23.18
CA GLU A 26 -9.43 -50.03 24.33
C GLU A 26 -8.45 -48.97 24.83
N HIS A 27 -8.87 -47.72 24.82
CA HIS A 27 -8.11 -46.61 25.38
C HIS A 27 -8.52 -46.39 26.84
N PRO A 28 -7.58 -46.33 27.80
CA PRO A 28 -7.85 -45.79 29.11
C PRO A 28 -8.16 -44.32 29.01
N SER A 29 -9.33 -43.93 29.51
CA SER A 29 -9.73 -42.53 29.64
C SER A 29 -9.05 -41.90 30.85
N GLU A 30 -7.95 -41.21 30.64
CA GLU A 30 -7.46 -40.16 31.55
C GLU A 30 -6.82 -39.06 30.72
N HIS A 31 -7.65 -38.09 30.31
CA HIS A 31 -7.15 -36.82 29.84
C HIS A 31 -7.20 -35.80 30.99
N PRO A 32 -6.05 -35.25 31.42
CA PRO A 32 -6.06 -33.99 32.12
C PRO A 32 -6.48 -32.92 31.07
N SER A 33 -7.64 -32.32 31.26
CA SER A 33 -8.06 -31.13 30.50
C SER A 33 -7.25 -29.93 30.99
N GLU A 34 -6.03 -29.81 30.50
CA GLU A 34 -5.32 -28.53 30.48
C GLU A 34 -5.52 -27.91 29.10
N HIS A 35 -6.64 -27.18 28.94
CA HIS A 35 -6.74 -26.20 27.91
C HIS A 35 -5.72 -25.11 28.23
N PRO A 36 -4.74 -24.84 27.34
CA PRO A 36 -4.03 -23.59 27.42
C PRO A 36 -5.09 -22.48 27.28
N SER A 37 -5.33 -21.74 28.35
CA SER A 37 -6.07 -20.49 28.26
C SER A 37 -5.23 -19.57 27.37
N GLU A 38 -5.59 -19.52 26.10
CA GLU A 38 -5.13 -18.47 25.21
C GLU A 38 -5.65 -17.15 25.80
N HIS A 39 -4.84 -16.55 26.66
CA HIS A 39 -5.04 -15.15 27.00
C HIS A 39 -4.95 -14.39 25.70
N PRO A 40 -5.97 -13.58 25.34
CA PRO A 40 -5.87 -12.70 24.19
C PRO A 40 -4.65 -11.81 24.44
N THR A 41 -3.61 -12.03 23.66
CA THR A 41 -2.42 -11.18 23.66
C THR A 41 -2.97 -9.78 23.38
N LYS A 42 -2.88 -8.89 24.38
CA LYS A 42 -3.27 -7.49 24.22
C LYS A 42 -2.41 -6.94 23.10
N VAL A 43 -2.98 -6.86 21.90
CA VAL A 43 -2.31 -6.24 20.76
C VAL A 43 -2.13 -4.76 21.17
N THR A 44 -0.92 -4.44 21.60
CA THR A 44 -0.55 -3.08 21.93
C THR A 44 -0.36 -2.38 20.59
N SER A 45 -1.37 -1.62 20.16
CA SER A 45 -1.28 -0.84 18.92
C SER A 45 -0.19 0.24 19.08
N THR A 46 0.73 0.30 18.13
CA THR A 46 1.78 1.33 18.10
C THR A 46 1.20 2.67 17.66
N PRO A 47 1.39 3.75 18.42
CA PRO A 47 0.93 5.07 18.01
C PRO A 47 1.52 5.49 16.67
N ILE A 48 0.74 6.21 15.88
CA ILE A 48 1.23 6.79 14.61
C ILE A 48 2.15 7.97 14.93
N THR A 49 3.38 7.86 14.49
CA THR A 49 4.42 8.88 14.61
C THR A 49 4.82 9.39 13.23
N LYS A 50 5.53 10.51 13.18
CA LYS A 50 6.07 11.03 11.91
C LYS A 50 7.02 10.04 11.23
N ASP A 51 7.77 9.27 11.99
CA ASP A 51 8.73 8.31 11.43
C ASP A 51 8.02 7.11 10.80
N ASN A 52 7.10 6.46 11.51
CA ASN A 52 6.39 5.30 10.95
C ASN A 52 5.43 5.69 9.82
N LEU A 53 4.84 6.89 9.84
CA LEU A 53 4.06 7.40 8.72
C LEU A 53 4.94 7.63 7.48
N ALA A 54 6.12 8.25 7.64
CA ALA A 54 7.06 8.43 6.54
C ALA A 54 7.53 7.09 5.97
N GLU A 55 7.80 6.12 6.84
CA GLU A 55 8.19 4.78 6.42
C GLU A 55 7.07 4.08 5.67
N ALA A 56 5.83 4.16 6.13
CA ALA A 56 4.67 3.58 5.45
C ALA A 56 4.52 4.15 4.02
N VAL A 57 4.71 5.45 3.82
CA VAL A 57 4.73 6.06 2.48
C VAL A 57 5.85 5.50 1.61
N VAL A 58 7.07 5.41 2.15
CA VAL A 58 8.22 4.84 1.42
C VAL A 58 7.95 3.39 1.02
N GLN A 59 7.41 2.57 1.92
CA GLN A 59 7.10 1.16 1.65
C GLN A 59 5.99 1.03 0.62
N TYR A 60 4.92 1.84 0.72
CA TYR A 60 3.86 1.87 -0.28
C TYR A 60 4.41 2.17 -1.67
N VAL A 61 5.17 3.26 -1.82
CA VAL A 61 5.77 3.63 -3.11
C VAL A 61 6.68 2.52 -3.65
N LYS A 62 7.53 1.93 -2.80
CA LYS A 62 8.44 0.84 -3.21
C LYS A 62 7.70 -0.40 -3.70
N SER A 63 6.62 -0.79 -3.01
CA SER A 63 5.85 -2.00 -3.35
C SER A 63 4.99 -1.84 -4.61
N HIS A 64 4.64 -0.60 -4.97
CA HIS A 64 3.80 -0.29 -6.14
C HIS A 64 4.58 0.23 -7.36
N ARG A 65 5.89 0.00 -7.40
CA ARG A 65 6.69 0.36 -8.57
C ARG A 65 6.54 -0.67 -9.69
N THR A 66 6.38 -0.18 -10.89
CA THR A 66 6.33 -0.98 -12.11
C THR A 66 7.66 -0.93 -12.85
N ARG A 67 8.10 -2.07 -13.42
CA ARG A 67 9.30 -2.13 -14.25
C ARG A 67 9.03 -1.51 -15.62
N MET A 68 9.88 -0.55 -15.99
CA MET A 68 9.84 0.08 -17.30
C MET A 68 10.96 -0.49 -18.19
N GLY A 69 10.57 -1.25 -19.23
CA GLY A 69 11.53 -1.90 -20.14
C GLY A 69 12.26 -3.11 -19.53
N GLU A 70 13.42 -3.48 -20.10
CA GLU A 70 14.17 -4.68 -19.73
C GLU A 70 15.07 -4.51 -18.50
N SER A 71 15.43 -3.28 -18.14
CA SER A 71 16.31 -3.01 -17.03
C SER A 71 15.64 -3.22 -15.68
N ARG A 72 16.25 -4.03 -14.81
CA ARG A 72 15.78 -4.22 -13.41
C ARG A 72 15.90 -2.95 -12.56
N GLN A 73 16.71 -1.99 -12.97
CA GLN A 73 16.91 -0.73 -12.25
C GLN A 73 15.89 0.34 -12.64
N ASN A 74 15.17 0.15 -13.75
CA ASN A 74 14.16 1.10 -14.22
C ASN A 74 12.78 0.80 -13.61
N MET A 75 12.65 1.01 -12.30
CA MET A 75 11.42 0.85 -11.56
C MET A 75 10.78 2.21 -11.29
N LYS A 76 9.56 2.44 -11.78
CA LYS A 76 8.82 3.68 -11.61
C LYS A 76 7.56 3.47 -10.79
N PHE A 77 7.23 4.44 -9.97
CA PHE A 77 5.92 4.57 -9.35
C PHE A 77 5.02 5.33 -10.33
N ILE A 78 4.03 4.65 -10.88
CA ILE A 78 3.15 5.21 -11.91
C ILE A 78 1.84 5.59 -11.26
N VAL A 79 1.43 6.85 -11.45
CA VAL A 79 0.20 7.40 -10.91
C VAL A 79 -0.46 8.31 -11.93
N GLU A 80 -1.79 8.36 -11.91
CA GLU A 80 -2.56 9.32 -12.69
C GLU A 80 -2.79 10.58 -11.83
N ASP A 81 -2.37 11.72 -12.34
CA ASP A 81 -2.65 13.01 -11.71
C ASP A 81 -4.16 13.28 -11.74
N PRO A 82 -4.85 13.37 -10.59
CA PRO A 82 -6.31 13.44 -10.54
C PRO A 82 -6.89 14.75 -11.10
N GLU A 83 -6.08 15.80 -11.27
CA GLU A 83 -6.55 17.08 -11.84
C GLU A 83 -6.40 17.12 -13.36
N THR A 84 -5.32 16.55 -13.89
CA THR A 84 -5.01 16.65 -15.31
C THR A 84 -5.26 15.38 -16.10
N GLY A 85 -5.50 14.23 -15.41
CA GLY A 85 -5.61 12.91 -16.02
C GLY A 85 -4.29 12.40 -16.62
N LYS A 86 -3.17 13.08 -16.38
CA LYS A 86 -1.86 12.73 -16.92
C LYS A 86 -1.22 11.62 -16.08
N ASN A 87 -0.71 10.59 -16.75
CA ASN A 87 0.12 9.58 -16.09
C ASN A 87 1.52 10.13 -15.81
N LEU A 88 1.90 10.05 -14.53
CA LEU A 88 3.22 10.46 -14.05
C LEU A 88 4.03 9.21 -13.72
N GLU A 89 5.23 9.11 -14.32
CA GLU A 89 6.20 8.04 -14.03
C GLU A 89 7.27 8.59 -13.08
N LEU A 90 7.19 8.22 -11.83
CA LEU A 90 7.84 8.89 -10.71
C LEU A 90 8.93 8.04 -10.04
N VAL A 91 9.97 8.72 -9.57
CA VAL A 91 10.97 8.19 -8.64
C VAL A 91 10.92 9.01 -7.36
N LEU A 92 10.69 8.36 -6.23
CA LEU A 92 10.70 9.02 -4.93
C LEU A 92 12.08 9.58 -4.62
N LEU A 93 12.15 10.87 -4.31
CA LEU A 93 13.37 11.54 -3.88
C LEU A 93 13.44 11.64 -2.36
N LYS A 94 12.37 12.14 -1.72
CA LYS A 94 12.36 12.42 -0.29
C LYS A 94 10.93 12.46 0.26
N VAL A 95 10.74 12.00 1.50
CA VAL A 95 9.54 12.26 2.31
C VAL A 95 9.86 13.33 3.34
N HIS A 96 9.03 14.37 3.43
CA HIS A 96 9.23 15.52 4.34
C HIS A 96 8.63 15.22 5.71
N LYS A 97 9.44 14.77 6.67
CA LYS A 97 9.01 14.41 8.02
C LYS A 97 8.45 15.58 8.83
N ASP A 98 8.86 16.80 8.53
CA ASP A 98 8.39 18.04 9.17
C ASP A 98 6.97 18.45 8.75
N ARG A 99 6.48 17.87 7.62
CA ARG A 99 5.16 18.18 7.03
C ARG A 99 4.17 17.03 7.13
N LEU A 100 4.37 16.14 8.08
CA LEU A 100 3.46 15.04 8.36
C LEU A 100 2.41 15.47 9.37
N SER A 101 1.12 15.33 9.04
CA SER A 101 0.02 15.82 9.87
C SER A 101 -1.23 14.97 9.75
N ALA A 102 -2.06 15.00 10.81
CA ALA A 102 -3.42 14.51 10.76
C ALA A 102 -4.31 15.53 10.01
N VAL A 103 -5.19 15.02 9.15
CA VAL A 103 -6.17 15.82 8.38
C VAL A 103 -7.61 15.40 8.64
N GLY A 104 -7.81 14.51 9.59
CA GLY A 104 -9.13 13.99 10.01
C GLY A 104 -8.96 12.83 10.97
N ASP A 105 -10.08 12.20 11.34
CA ASP A 105 -10.09 11.00 12.14
C ASP A 105 -9.42 9.86 11.35
N ASP A 106 -8.34 9.30 11.92
CA ASP A 106 -7.57 8.20 11.34
C ASP A 106 -7.00 8.48 9.92
N LEU A 107 -6.98 9.74 9.46
CA LEU A 107 -6.42 10.15 8.18
C LEU A 107 -5.23 11.08 8.37
N TYR A 108 -4.12 10.73 7.74
CA TYR A 108 -2.84 11.44 7.81
C TYR A 108 -2.34 11.76 6.42
N PHE A 109 -1.54 12.81 6.28
CA PHE A 109 -0.83 13.05 5.03
C PHE A 109 0.67 13.24 5.24
N ALA A 110 1.41 12.93 4.20
CA ALA A 110 2.85 13.14 4.09
C ALA A 110 3.16 13.82 2.77
N CYS A 111 3.89 14.94 2.81
CA CYS A 111 4.45 15.51 1.58
C CYS A 111 5.69 14.73 1.16
N ALA A 112 5.79 14.44 -0.12
CA ALA A 112 6.96 13.75 -0.69
C ALA A 112 7.33 14.30 -2.07
N ASP A 113 8.63 14.51 -2.28
CA ASP A 113 9.17 14.94 -3.56
C ASP A 113 9.44 13.74 -4.46
N PHE A 114 9.05 13.88 -5.71
CA PHE A 114 9.25 12.88 -6.76
C PHE A 114 9.86 13.53 -8.00
N LYS A 115 10.75 12.79 -8.66
CA LYS A 115 11.26 13.16 -9.98
C LYS A 115 10.54 12.35 -11.05
N ALA A 116 9.99 13.04 -12.05
CA ALA A 116 9.35 12.44 -13.21
C ALA A 116 10.33 12.19 -14.37
N ASN A 117 9.91 11.41 -15.37
CA ASN A 117 10.71 11.12 -16.55
C ASN A 117 11.00 12.36 -17.42
N ASP A 118 10.15 13.38 -17.36
CA ASP A 118 10.36 14.68 -18.02
C ASP A 118 11.34 15.59 -17.27
N ASN A 119 12.01 15.06 -16.25
CA ASN A 119 12.92 15.71 -15.31
C ASN A 119 12.28 16.72 -14.35
N LYS A 120 10.99 16.93 -14.41
CA LYS A 120 10.26 17.78 -13.47
C LYS A 120 10.22 17.18 -12.07
N VAL A 121 10.13 18.05 -11.07
CA VAL A 121 9.93 17.69 -9.67
C VAL A 121 8.49 17.96 -9.28
N TYR A 122 7.85 16.92 -8.73
CA TYR A 122 6.50 16.98 -8.20
C TYR A 122 6.53 16.78 -6.69
N ASP A 123 5.85 17.65 -5.95
CA ASP A 123 5.58 17.47 -4.52
C ASP A 123 4.16 16.86 -4.40
N LEU A 124 4.07 15.62 -3.94
CA LEU A 124 2.81 14.91 -3.75
C LEU A 124 2.45 14.86 -2.28
N ASP A 125 1.21 15.18 -1.97
CA ASP A 125 0.61 14.88 -0.69
C ASP A 125 0.02 13.46 -0.74
N VAL A 126 0.64 12.53 0.00
CA VAL A 126 0.25 11.13 0.09
C VAL A 126 -0.58 10.94 1.35
N PHE A 127 -1.81 10.47 1.19
CA PHE A 127 -2.75 10.26 2.30
C PHE A 127 -2.77 8.81 2.72
N MET A 128 -2.70 8.57 4.03
CA MET A 128 -2.71 7.26 4.66
C MET A 128 -3.83 7.20 5.70
N ASN A 129 -4.59 6.10 5.72
CA ASN A 129 -5.56 5.78 6.77
C ASN A 129 -4.95 4.79 7.76
N GLY A 130 -5.31 4.91 9.04
CA GLY A 130 -4.96 3.91 10.05
C GLY A 130 -5.18 4.42 11.45
N LYS A 131 -5.50 3.50 12.38
CA LYS A 131 -5.61 3.78 13.84
C LYS A 131 -4.33 3.50 14.58
N SER A 132 -3.43 2.74 13.97
CA SER A 132 -2.11 2.40 14.49
C SER A 132 -1.08 2.35 13.37
N ALA A 133 0.20 2.31 13.72
CA ALA A 133 1.29 2.23 12.75
C ALA A 133 1.19 0.97 11.85
N GLU A 134 0.73 -0.15 12.43
CA GLU A 134 0.57 -1.43 11.73
C GLU A 134 -0.61 -1.43 10.75
N GLU A 135 -1.59 -0.56 10.97
CA GLU A 135 -2.80 -0.44 10.15
C GLU A 135 -2.70 0.63 9.06
N LEU A 136 -1.56 1.35 8.99
CA LEU A 136 -1.38 2.38 7.97
C LEU A 136 -1.52 1.80 6.56
N SER A 137 -2.48 2.32 5.83
CA SER A 137 -2.79 1.93 4.45
C SER A 137 -2.96 3.16 3.57
N PHE A 138 -2.58 3.04 2.31
CA PHE A 138 -2.73 4.11 1.34
C PHE A 138 -4.21 4.44 1.09
N SER A 139 -4.52 5.73 1.05
CA SER A 139 -5.85 6.25 0.73
C SER A 139 -5.88 6.88 -0.67
N LYS A 140 -5.12 7.93 -0.86
CA LYS A 140 -5.03 8.69 -2.11
C LYS A 140 -3.75 9.52 -2.14
N PHE A 141 -3.48 10.16 -3.27
CA PHE A 141 -2.50 11.24 -3.35
C PHE A 141 -3.10 12.43 -4.13
N LEU A 142 -2.48 13.60 -3.95
CA LEU A 142 -2.75 14.80 -4.72
C LEU A 142 -1.41 15.41 -5.13
N VAL A 143 -1.36 16.03 -6.30
CA VAL A 143 -0.21 16.82 -6.71
C VAL A 143 -0.32 18.19 -6.05
N HIS A 144 0.55 18.45 -5.06
CA HIS A 144 0.59 19.72 -4.34
C HIS A 144 1.35 20.77 -5.14
N LYS A 145 2.52 20.39 -5.72
CA LYS A 145 3.33 21.28 -6.54
C LYS A 145 3.89 20.57 -7.75
N GLU A 146 4.07 21.34 -8.81
CA GLU A 146 4.85 21.00 -10.00
C GLU A 146 5.93 22.07 -10.20
N GLU A 147 7.21 21.69 -10.19
CA GLU A 147 8.36 22.62 -10.28
C GLU A 147 8.29 23.76 -9.26
N GLY A 148 7.83 23.47 -8.03
CA GLY A 148 7.68 24.44 -6.97
C GLY A 148 6.40 25.30 -7.03
N ILE A 149 5.67 25.27 -8.14
CA ILE A 149 4.40 25.99 -8.30
C ILE A 149 3.31 25.21 -7.59
N LYS A 150 2.69 25.81 -6.58
CA LYS A 150 1.60 25.23 -5.82
C LYS A 150 0.32 25.16 -6.63
N ARG A 151 -0.47 24.09 -6.46
CA ARG A 151 -1.84 23.98 -6.98
C ARG A 151 -2.89 24.33 -5.95
N TYR A 152 -2.55 24.26 -4.65
CA TYR A 152 -3.39 24.61 -3.52
C TYR A 152 -2.54 24.94 -2.28
N GLY A 153 -3.18 25.51 -1.26
CA GLY A 153 -2.58 25.75 0.04
C GLY A 153 -3.06 24.78 1.10
N TRP A 154 -2.39 24.82 2.24
CA TRP A 154 -2.81 24.16 3.47
C TRP A 154 -3.01 25.19 4.57
N GLN A 155 -4.11 25.09 5.32
CA GLN A 155 -4.43 25.92 6.47
C GLN A 155 -4.74 25.02 7.66
N GLU A 156 -4.14 25.34 8.81
CA GLU A 156 -4.44 24.67 10.07
C GLU A 156 -5.63 25.33 10.75
N GLU A 157 -6.60 24.50 11.15
CA GLU A 157 -7.75 24.94 11.94
C GLU A 157 -7.96 23.97 13.10
N LYS A 158 -7.71 24.42 14.32
CA LYS A 158 -7.87 23.65 15.57
C LYS A 158 -7.09 22.31 15.56
N GLY A 159 -5.87 22.31 15.05
CA GLY A 159 -5.01 21.13 14.98
C GLY A 159 -5.28 20.20 13.78
N VAL A 160 -6.24 20.55 12.92
CA VAL A 160 -6.56 19.80 11.70
C VAL A 160 -6.18 20.62 10.48
N TRP A 161 -5.44 20.00 9.57
CA TRP A 161 -5.03 20.63 8.30
C TRP A 161 -6.11 20.47 7.24
N LYS A 162 -6.48 21.59 6.61
CA LYS A 162 -7.46 21.65 5.51
C LYS A 162 -6.82 22.19 4.26
N ARG A 163 -7.18 21.59 3.12
CA ARG A 163 -6.80 22.12 1.82
C ARG A 163 -7.61 23.37 1.50
N VAL A 164 -6.93 24.44 1.08
CA VAL A 164 -7.54 25.68 0.65
C VAL A 164 -7.11 26.04 -0.78
N PRO A 165 -7.96 26.72 -1.55
CA PRO A 165 -7.54 27.30 -2.85
C PRO A 165 -6.37 28.27 -2.64
N LEU A 166 -5.57 28.47 -3.69
CA LEU A 166 -4.62 29.59 -3.67
C LEU A 166 -5.40 30.90 -3.74
N GLU A 167 -5.00 31.86 -2.89
CA GLU A 167 -5.49 33.23 -3.05
C GLU A 167 -4.97 33.74 -4.40
N THR A 168 -5.87 34.05 -5.30
CA THR A 168 -5.55 34.83 -6.51
C THR A 168 -5.28 36.24 -6.01
N GLU A 169 -4.03 36.73 -6.13
CA GLU A 169 -3.78 38.15 -6.00
C GLU A 169 -4.64 38.82 -7.07
N GLU A 170 -5.77 39.41 -6.63
CA GLU A 170 -6.51 40.31 -7.50
C GLU A 170 -5.54 41.45 -7.83
N ALA A 171 -5.14 41.56 -9.08
CA ALA A 171 -4.38 42.70 -9.55
C ALA A 171 -5.25 43.95 -9.29
N GLU A 172 -4.86 44.71 -8.28
CA GLU A 172 -5.40 46.07 -8.12
C GLU A 172 -4.92 46.88 -9.36
N ASP A 173 -5.87 47.15 -10.26
CA ASP A 173 -5.72 48.09 -11.38
C ASP A 173 -5.74 49.55 -10.87
#